data_a109f5736d3424843432b5f806b278b1
#
_entry.id   a109f5736d3424843432b5f806b278b1
#
_cell.length_a   1.000
_cell.length_b   1.000
_cell.length_c   1.000
_cell.angle_alpha   90.00
_cell.angle_beta   90.00
_cell.angle_gamma   90.00
#
_symmetry.space_group_name_H-M   'P 1'
#
loop_
_entity.id
_entity.type
_entity.pdbx_description
1 polymer ?
#
loop_
_entity_poly.entity_id
_entity_poly.type
_entity_poly.pdbx_seq_one_letter_code
_entity_poly.pdbx_strand_id
1 'polypeptide(L)'
;MKIVSLILLLSILSDSPVLIDWDTLDDVSFTTEYVEKYDANFFVPSFGPQVKALEGKEVLLKGYMLPVAPEEDVFILSKNTYASCFFCGVGGPETIVEIQFKPGHPQFVMDQVVKIKGVLSLNKDDIEHCNYILMEAEVFKGN
;
A
#
# COMPACT_ATOMS: atom_id res chain seq x y z
N MET A 1 35.13 -26.50 -35.96
CA MET A 1 34.71 -26.12 -34.60
C MET A 1 33.39 -25.38 -34.71
N LYS A 2 32.30 -26.01 -34.26
CA LYS A 2 30.95 -25.41 -34.25
C LYS A 2 30.77 -24.75 -32.89
N ILE A 3 30.72 -23.43 -32.87
CA ILE A 3 30.36 -22.66 -31.64
C ILE A 3 28.87 -22.73 -31.53
N VAL A 4 28.38 -23.53 -30.57
CA VAL A 4 26.97 -23.55 -30.17
C VAL A 4 26.74 -22.33 -29.28
N SER A 5 26.14 -21.30 -29.86
CA SER A 5 25.69 -20.11 -29.13
C SER A 5 24.49 -20.52 -28.27
N LEU A 6 24.72 -20.72 -26.96
CA LEU A 6 23.67 -20.95 -25.99
C LEU A 6 23.00 -19.61 -25.69
N ILE A 7 21.93 -19.30 -26.41
CA ILE A 7 21.06 -18.16 -26.09
C ILE A 7 20.30 -18.52 -24.83
N LEU A 8 20.74 -17.99 -23.70
CA LEU A 8 20.04 -18.05 -22.42
C LEU A 8 18.78 -17.16 -22.55
N LEU A 9 17.65 -17.80 -22.86
CA LEU A 9 16.35 -17.12 -22.88
C LEU A 9 15.98 -16.82 -21.42
N LEU A 10 16.32 -15.60 -20.98
CA LEU A 10 15.86 -15.10 -19.69
C LEU A 10 14.35 -14.85 -19.81
N SER A 11 13.56 -15.84 -19.41
CA SER A 11 12.11 -15.70 -19.26
C SER A 11 11.87 -14.64 -18.19
N ILE A 12 11.55 -13.41 -18.60
CA ILE A 12 10.97 -12.42 -17.72
C ILE A 12 9.57 -12.94 -17.38
N LEU A 13 9.46 -13.70 -16.30
CA LEU A 13 8.20 -14.01 -15.66
C LEU A 13 7.66 -12.68 -15.15
N SER A 14 6.81 -12.05 -15.95
CA SER A 14 5.97 -10.96 -15.50
C SER A 14 4.92 -11.60 -14.59
N ASP A 15 5.24 -11.71 -13.30
CA ASP A 15 4.26 -12.14 -12.30
C ASP A 15 3.11 -11.14 -12.30
N SER A 16 1.90 -11.62 -12.55
CA SER A 16 0.70 -10.79 -12.43
C SER A 16 0.54 -10.34 -10.98
N PRO A 17 0.09 -9.09 -10.72
CA PRO A 17 -0.09 -8.61 -9.37
C PRO A 17 -1.10 -9.49 -8.61
N VAL A 18 -0.82 -9.74 -7.34
CA VAL A 18 -1.73 -10.49 -6.46
C VAL A 18 -2.94 -9.60 -6.16
N LEU A 19 -4.13 -10.05 -6.52
CA LEU A 19 -5.35 -9.34 -6.14
C LEU A 19 -5.60 -9.52 -4.65
N ILE A 20 -5.66 -8.42 -3.92
CA ILE A 20 -5.98 -8.39 -2.49
C ILE A 20 -7.20 -7.50 -2.25
N ASP A 21 -7.80 -7.66 -1.09
CA ASP A 21 -8.90 -6.85 -0.58
C ASP A 21 -8.58 -6.31 0.82
N TRP A 22 -9.48 -5.54 1.38
CA TRP A 22 -9.32 -4.96 2.70
C TRP A 22 -9.35 -6.00 3.82
N ASP A 23 -10.05 -7.12 3.62
CA ASP A 23 -10.08 -8.22 4.60
C ASP A 23 -8.71 -8.92 4.68
N THR A 24 -7.94 -8.91 3.59
CA THR A 24 -6.54 -9.37 3.60
C THR A 24 -5.67 -8.52 4.52
N LEU A 25 -5.90 -7.20 4.57
CA LEU A 25 -5.14 -6.26 5.41
C LEU A 25 -5.59 -6.28 6.88
N ASP A 26 -6.73 -6.88 7.19
CA ASP A 26 -7.19 -7.09 8.58
C ASP A 26 -6.34 -8.14 9.34
N ASP A 27 -5.42 -8.85 8.67
CA ASP A 27 -4.50 -9.79 9.31
C ASP A 27 -3.39 -9.07 10.10
N VAL A 28 -3.81 -8.26 11.06
CA VAL A 28 -2.94 -7.44 11.91
C VAL A 28 -3.62 -7.19 13.26
N SER A 29 -2.82 -7.08 14.30
CA SER A 29 -3.27 -6.59 15.61
C SER A 29 -2.45 -5.36 16.01
N PHE A 30 -3.03 -4.50 16.85
CA PHE A 30 -2.36 -3.28 17.29
C PHE A 30 -2.23 -3.25 18.80
N THR A 31 -1.07 -2.80 19.28
CA THR A 31 -0.88 -2.37 20.67
C THR A 31 -0.69 -0.85 20.67
N THR A 32 -1.00 -0.22 21.79
CA THR A 32 -0.77 1.21 21.97
C THR A 32 0.53 1.39 22.75
N GLU A 33 1.48 2.12 22.18
CA GLU A 33 2.76 2.44 22.83
C GLU A 33 2.93 3.96 22.93
N TYR A 34 3.39 4.40 24.10
CA TYR A 34 3.72 5.82 24.33
C TYR A 34 5.11 6.12 23.77
N VAL A 35 5.20 7.14 22.95
CA VAL A 35 6.47 7.61 22.36
C VAL A 35 6.84 8.97 22.95
N GLU A 36 7.80 8.99 23.86
CA GLU A 36 8.21 10.17 24.61
C GLU A 36 8.61 11.35 23.70
N LYS A 37 9.30 11.07 22.59
CA LYS A 37 9.70 12.09 21.59
C LYS A 37 8.53 12.95 21.10
N TYR A 38 7.33 12.37 21.03
CA TYR A 38 6.14 13.03 20.49
C TYR A 38 5.08 13.33 21.57
N ASP A 39 5.34 12.93 22.83
CA ASP A 39 4.40 13.04 23.95
C ASP A 39 3.00 12.49 23.59
N ALA A 40 2.98 11.34 22.91
CA ALA A 40 1.74 10.75 22.38
C ALA A 40 1.78 9.22 22.33
N ASN A 41 0.59 8.65 22.30
CA ASN A 41 0.40 7.21 22.08
C ASN A 41 0.25 6.92 20.58
N PHE A 42 0.92 5.87 20.11
CA PHE A 42 0.86 5.41 18.73
C PHE A 42 0.40 3.95 18.66
N PHE A 43 -0.29 3.60 17.58
CA PHE A 43 -0.61 2.22 17.26
C PHE A 43 0.62 1.52 16.68
N VAL A 44 1.04 0.44 17.33
CA VAL A 44 2.15 -0.41 16.85
C VAL A 44 1.58 -1.71 16.31
N PRO A 45 1.79 -2.02 15.01
CA PRO A 45 1.23 -3.19 14.39
C PRO A 45 2.01 -4.46 14.75
N SER A 46 1.27 -5.57 14.85
CA SER A 46 1.79 -6.93 14.82
C SER A 46 1.14 -7.63 13.63
N PHE A 47 1.86 -7.68 12.52
CA PHE A 47 1.37 -8.24 11.26
C PHE A 47 1.24 -9.75 11.35
N GLY A 48 0.14 -10.28 10.82
CA GLY A 48 -0.11 -11.71 10.73
C GLY A 48 0.62 -12.38 9.55
N PRO A 49 0.53 -13.71 9.45
CA PRO A 49 1.27 -14.47 8.44
C PRO A 49 0.81 -14.19 7.00
N GLN A 50 -0.47 -13.85 6.78
CA GLN A 50 -0.98 -13.58 5.44
C GLN A 50 -0.40 -12.30 4.86
N VAL A 51 -0.43 -11.19 5.59
CA VAL A 51 0.15 -9.92 5.12
C VAL A 51 1.66 -9.99 5.04
N LYS A 52 2.34 -10.69 5.97
CA LYS A 52 3.78 -10.90 5.90
C LYS A 52 4.20 -11.64 4.63
N ALA A 53 3.41 -12.60 4.18
CA ALA A 53 3.68 -13.34 2.95
C ALA A 53 3.54 -12.46 1.68
N LEU A 54 2.87 -11.32 1.77
CA LEU A 54 2.67 -10.37 0.68
C LEU A 54 3.72 -9.25 0.64
N GLU A 55 4.50 -9.07 1.70
CA GLU A 55 5.56 -8.06 1.74
C GLU A 55 6.55 -8.26 0.60
N GLY A 56 6.85 -7.17 -0.11
CA GLY A 56 7.74 -7.18 -1.28
C GLY A 56 7.10 -7.71 -2.57
N LYS A 57 5.84 -8.15 -2.54
CA LYS A 57 5.11 -8.58 -3.74
C LYS A 57 4.32 -7.42 -4.35
N GLU A 58 4.16 -7.47 -5.67
CA GLU A 58 3.26 -6.57 -6.37
C GLU A 58 1.82 -7.02 -6.13
N VAL A 59 1.02 -6.12 -5.58
CA VAL A 59 -0.39 -6.37 -5.26
C VAL A 59 -1.30 -5.37 -5.99
N LEU A 60 -2.57 -5.72 -6.10
CA LEU A 60 -3.62 -4.89 -6.67
C LEU A 60 -4.73 -4.71 -5.63
N LEU A 61 -5.00 -3.47 -5.25
CA LEU A 61 -6.02 -3.11 -4.27
C LEU A 61 -6.96 -2.04 -4.82
N LYS A 62 -8.27 -2.22 -4.59
CA LYS A 62 -9.31 -1.24 -4.93
C LYS A 62 -9.74 -0.46 -3.69
N GLY A 63 -9.89 0.85 -3.81
CA GLY A 63 -10.35 1.69 -2.72
C GLY A 63 -10.70 3.10 -3.16
N TYR A 64 -10.93 3.96 -2.16
CA TYR A 64 -11.16 5.39 -2.33
C TYR A 64 -9.85 6.14 -2.27
N MET A 65 -9.53 6.90 -3.31
CA MET A 65 -8.34 7.76 -3.32
C MET A 65 -8.58 9.01 -2.51
N LEU A 66 -7.69 9.27 -1.57
CA LEU A 66 -7.69 10.47 -0.74
C LEU A 66 -6.39 11.25 -1.02
N PRO A 67 -6.42 12.27 -1.89
CA PRO A 67 -5.27 13.16 -2.11
C PRO A 67 -5.18 14.16 -0.94
N VAL A 68 -4.55 13.76 0.15
CA VAL A 68 -4.52 14.54 1.41
C VAL A 68 -3.57 15.72 1.38
N ALA A 69 -2.44 15.59 0.69
CA ALA A 69 -1.53 16.70 0.38
C ALA A 69 -0.87 16.43 -1.00
N PRO A 70 -1.62 16.60 -2.10
CA PRO A 70 -1.15 16.23 -3.43
C PRO A 70 0.03 17.06 -3.93
N GLU A 71 0.22 18.27 -3.43
CA GLU A 71 1.38 19.12 -3.68
C GLU A 71 2.67 18.59 -3.03
N GLU A 72 2.55 17.72 -2.04
CA GLU A 72 3.64 17.01 -1.35
C GLU A 72 3.69 15.53 -1.73
N ASP A 73 2.97 15.11 -2.76
CA ASP A 73 2.82 13.72 -3.18
C ASP A 73 2.28 12.78 -2.09
N VAL A 74 1.44 13.29 -1.17
CA VAL A 74 0.81 12.51 -0.11
C VAL A 74 -0.57 12.02 -0.55
N PHE A 75 -0.64 10.73 -0.86
CA PHE A 75 -1.84 10.04 -1.31
C PHE A 75 -2.14 8.85 -0.41
N ILE A 76 -3.41 8.69 -0.05
CA ILE A 76 -3.91 7.56 0.74
C ILE A 76 -4.98 6.84 -0.05
N LEU A 77 -4.88 5.51 -0.13
CA LEU A 77 -5.98 4.66 -0.54
C LEU A 77 -6.72 4.19 0.71
N SER A 78 -8.03 4.35 0.74
CA SER A 78 -8.85 4.05 1.92
C SER A 78 -9.94 3.02 1.59
N LYS A 79 -10.24 2.18 2.60
CA LYS A 79 -11.41 1.29 2.59
C LYS A 79 -12.72 2.08 2.53
N ASN A 80 -12.74 3.26 3.16
CA ASN A 80 -13.91 4.11 3.32
C ASN A 80 -13.71 5.47 2.65
N THR A 81 -14.81 6.18 2.40
CA THR A 81 -14.75 7.57 1.94
C THR A 81 -14.09 8.48 3.00
N TYR A 82 -13.63 9.65 2.60
CA TYR A 82 -12.96 10.60 3.50
C TYR A 82 -13.77 10.90 4.77
N ALA A 83 -15.09 11.10 4.64
CA ALA A 83 -15.98 11.38 5.77
C ALA A 83 -16.08 10.21 6.79
N SER A 84 -15.68 8.99 6.40
CA SER A 84 -15.75 7.77 7.22
C SER A 84 -14.39 7.05 7.28
N CYS A 85 -13.28 7.74 7.03
CA CYS A 85 -11.96 7.14 7.03
C CYS A 85 -11.29 7.16 8.42
N PHE A 86 -10.13 6.53 8.52
CA PHE A 86 -9.31 6.46 9.73
C PHE A 86 -9.03 7.85 10.34
N PHE A 87 -8.73 8.86 9.52
CA PHE A 87 -8.44 10.22 9.99
C PHE A 87 -9.64 10.92 10.65
N CYS A 88 -10.85 10.44 10.41
CA CYS A 88 -12.08 10.89 11.09
C CYS A 88 -12.43 10.02 12.31
N GLY A 89 -11.54 9.08 12.70
CA GLY A 89 -11.75 8.18 13.83
C GLY A 89 -12.62 6.96 13.52
N VAL A 90 -12.82 6.64 12.25
CA VAL A 90 -13.58 5.47 11.80
C VAL A 90 -12.60 4.40 11.29
N GLY A 91 -12.69 3.18 11.85
CA GLY A 91 -11.78 2.09 11.56
C GLY A 91 -10.41 2.25 12.19
N GLY A 92 -9.54 1.27 11.96
CA GLY A 92 -8.17 1.26 12.44
C GLY A 92 -7.16 1.63 11.32
N PRO A 93 -5.87 1.62 11.64
CA PRO A 93 -4.81 1.89 10.66
C PRO A 93 -4.78 0.89 9.48
N GLU A 94 -5.38 -0.28 9.64
CA GLU A 94 -5.53 -1.31 8.58
C GLU A 94 -6.49 -0.91 7.47
N THR A 95 -7.26 0.16 7.66
CA THR A 95 -8.23 0.67 6.66
C THR A 95 -7.65 1.71 5.72
N ILE A 96 -6.36 2.03 5.85
CA ILE A 96 -5.65 2.98 4.99
C ILE A 96 -4.32 2.42 4.51
N VAL A 97 -3.95 2.82 3.29
CA VAL A 97 -2.67 2.48 2.66
C VAL A 97 -2.07 3.74 2.06
N GLU A 98 -0.83 4.04 2.43
CA GLU A 98 -0.06 5.11 1.79
C GLU A 98 0.34 4.71 0.38
N ILE A 99 0.18 5.61 -0.57
CA ILE A 99 0.51 5.37 -1.98
C ILE A 99 1.70 6.21 -2.39
N GLN A 100 2.79 5.54 -2.72
CA GLN A 100 3.99 6.16 -3.29
C GLN A 100 4.03 5.87 -4.78
N PHE A 101 3.55 6.83 -5.58
CA PHE A 101 3.42 6.69 -7.01
C PHE A 101 4.77 6.75 -7.73
N LYS A 102 4.86 6.04 -8.86
CA LYS A 102 5.83 6.34 -9.90
C LYS A 102 5.59 7.75 -10.44
N PRO A 103 6.65 8.42 -10.97
CA PRO A 103 6.49 9.71 -11.63
C PRO A 103 5.44 9.66 -12.75
N GLY A 104 4.69 10.76 -12.91
CA GLY A 104 3.72 10.90 -13.99
C GLY A 104 2.34 10.31 -13.70
N HIS A 105 1.99 10.07 -12.43
CA HIS A 105 0.65 9.66 -12.05
C HIS A 105 -0.41 10.73 -12.42
N PRO A 106 -1.67 10.34 -12.64
CA PRO A 106 -2.75 11.30 -12.89
C PRO A 106 -3.10 12.12 -11.65
N GLN A 107 -3.84 13.20 -11.85
CA GLN A 107 -4.48 13.90 -10.74
C GLN A 107 -5.71 13.11 -10.27
N PHE A 108 -5.99 13.21 -8.98
CA PHE A 108 -7.12 12.53 -8.35
C PHE A 108 -8.05 13.54 -7.69
N VAL A 109 -9.34 13.21 -7.65
CA VAL A 109 -10.33 13.90 -6.83
C VAL A 109 -10.61 13.09 -5.57
N MET A 110 -11.02 13.77 -4.50
CA MET A 110 -11.39 13.13 -3.24
C MET A 110 -12.46 12.06 -3.46
N ASP A 111 -12.28 10.90 -2.80
CA ASP A 111 -13.19 9.74 -2.88
C ASP A 111 -13.32 9.08 -4.26
N GLN A 112 -12.41 9.37 -5.17
CA GLN A 112 -12.35 8.67 -6.45
C GLN A 112 -12.07 7.20 -6.25
N VAL A 113 -12.94 6.33 -6.76
CA VAL A 113 -12.73 4.87 -6.72
C VAL A 113 -11.68 4.48 -7.75
N VAL A 114 -10.60 3.87 -7.29
CA VAL A 114 -9.48 3.44 -8.14
C VAL A 114 -8.99 2.05 -7.77
N LYS A 115 -8.31 1.41 -8.72
CA LYS A 115 -7.49 0.21 -8.46
C LYS A 115 -6.04 0.64 -8.55
N ILE A 116 -5.27 0.39 -7.51
CA ILE A 116 -3.84 0.72 -7.45
C ILE A 116 -3.03 -0.56 -7.41
N LYS A 117 -2.04 -0.61 -8.28
CA LYS A 117 -1.03 -1.67 -8.31
C LYS A 117 0.27 -1.11 -7.73
N GLY A 118 0.93 -1.86 -6.87
CA GLY A 118 2.20 -1.46 -6.27
C GLY A 118 2.82 -2.56 -5.44
N VAL A 119 4.06 -2.36 -5.02
CA VAL A 119 4.79 -3.30 -4.16
C VAL A 119 4.41 -3.04 -2.70
N LEU A 120 3.87 -4.05 -2.02
CA LEU A 120 3.47 -3.91 -0.62
C LEU A 120 4.69 -3.85 0.29
N SER A 121 4.75 -2.81 1.10
CA SER A 121 5.70 -2.64 2.19
C SER A 121 4.97 -2.54 3.52
N LEU A 122 5.44 -3.27 4.52
CA LEU A 122 4.92 -3.24 5.88
C LEU A 122 5.80 -2.33 6.73
N ASN A 123 5.19 -1.35 7.37
CA ASN A 123 5.89 -0.39 8.22
C ASN A 123 5.42 -0.52 9.66
N LYS A 124 6.33 -0.92 10.54
CA LYS A 124 6.08 -1.06 11.96
C LYS A 124 6.62 0.12 12.78
N ASP A 125 7.76 0.67 12.38
CA ASP A 125 8.61 1.46 13.26
C ASP A 125 8.63 2.96 12.92
N ASP A 126 8.30 3.34 11.69
CA ASP A 126 8.29 4.73 11.24
C ASP A 126 6.87 5.31 11.35
N ILE A 127 6.65 6.10 12.39
CA ILE A 127 5.35 6.72 12.69
C ILE A 127 4.97 7.86 11.74
N GLU A 128 5.89 8.34 10.90
CA GLU A 128 5.62 9.38 9.90
C GLU A 128 4.96 8.81 8.64
N HIS A 129 4.89 7.46 8.53
CA HIS A 129 4.28 6.75 7.43
C HIS A 129 3.18 5.79 7.91
N CYS A 130 2.24 5.46 7.02
CA CYS A 130 1.23 4.45 7.29
C CYS A 130 1.85 3.06 7.50
N ASN A 131 1.15 2.18 8.20
CA ASN A 131 1.61 0.81 8.44
C ASN A 131 1.63 -0.04 7.16
N TYR A 132 0.77 0.28 6.20
CA TYR A 132 0.76 -0.28 4.86
C TYR A 132 1.16 0.78 3.83
N ILE A 133 2.11 0.44 2.96
CA ILE A 133 2.60 1.33 1.90
C ILE A 133 2.61 0.54 0.60
N LEU A 134 2.06 1.11 -0.47
CA LEU A 134 2.26 0.62 -1.84
C LEU A 134 3.32 1.49 -2.52
N MET A 135 4.47 0.90 -2.76
CA MET A 135 5.62 1.53 -3.43
C MET A 135 5.58 1.29 -4.93
N GLU A 136 6.26 2.14 -5.69
CA GLU A 136 6.30 2.04 -7.16
C GLU A 136 4.88 1.92 -7.75
N ALA A 137 3.94 2.66 -7.16
CA ALA A 137 2.52 2.50 -7.44
C ALA A 137 2.10 3.12 -8.76
N GLU A 138 1.09 2.54 -9.36
CA GLU A 138 0.43 3.06 -10.56
C GLU A 138 -1.06 2.69 -10.58
N VAL A 139 -1.85 3.49 -11.29
CA VAL A 139 -3.26 3.18 -11.50
C VAL A 139 -3.38 1.98 -12.44
N PHE A 140 -4.11 0.96 -11.99
CA PHE A 140 -4.40 -0.20 -12.81
C PHE A 140 -5.62 0.05 -13.70
N LYS A 141 -5.41 -0.03 -15.02
CA LYS A 141 -6.46 0.24 -16.04
C LYS A 141 -7.03 -1.04 -16.66
N GLY A 142 -6.70 -2.19 -16.12
CA GLY A 142 -7.25 -3.49 -16.57
C GLY A 142 -8.71 -3.67 -16.15
N ASN A 143 -9.42 -4.51 -16.92
CA ASN A 143 -10.81 -4.91 -16.64
C ASN A 143 -10.90 -5.79 -15.39
#